data_f6d60bdbc89084e3e34b5d02aa468f90
#
_entry.id   f6d60bdbc89084e3e34b5d02aa468f90
#
_cell.length_a   1.000
_cell.length_b   1.000
_cell.length_c   1.000
_cell.angle_alpha   90.00
_cell.angle_beta   90.00
_cell.angle_gamma   90.00
#
_symmetry.space_group_name_H-M   'P 1'
#
loop_
_entity.id
_entity.type
_entity.pdbx_description
1 polymer ?
#
loop_
_entity_poly.entity_id
_entity_poly.type
_entity_poly.pdbx_seq_one_letter_code
_entity_poly.pdbx_strand_id
1 'polypeptide(L)'
;MHILITSGGTSEAIDSVRSITNHSTGSLGKILAETALAKGYQVTLITTPTALKPDPHPHLRLLLVKNVEELLTQMKTEVPQHQVLIHAMAVSDYTPVYMTGLEEVEKAQDLHTFIHRENQEAKISSKEEYQVLFLKKNPKIISLVKEWNPAIQLIGFKLLVDVSSEELIQVARESLV
;
A
#
# COMPACT_ATOMS: atom_id res chain seq x y z
N MET A 1 -10.48 18.37 15.09
CA MET A 1 -10.11 16.97 14.98
C MET A 1 -9.20 16.81 13.77
N HIS A 2 -8.12 16.05 13.90
CA HIS A 2 -7.14 15.77 12.85
C HIS A 2 -7.33 14.34 12.36
N ILE A 3 -7.66 14.19 11.09
CA ILE A 3 -7.96 12.90 10.46
C ILE A 3 -6.82 12.57 9.48
N LEU A 4 -6.24 11.40 9.65
CA LEU A 4 -5.32 10.80 8.69
C LEU A 4 -6.09 9.89 7.74
N ILE A 5 -5.91 10.05 6.44
CA ILE A 5 -6.54 9.21 5.42
C ILE A 5 -5.44 8.67 4.52
N THR A 6 -5.50 7.38 4.18
CA THR A 6 -4.67 6.79 3.13
C THR A 6 -5.52 6.41 1.93
N SER A 7 -5.02 6.63 0.70
CA SER A 7 -5.79 6.51 -0.53
C SER A 7 -4.95 6.07 -1.71
N GLY A 8 -5.56 5.44 -2.69
CA GLY A 8 -4.89 4.94 -3.89
C GLY A 8 -4.34 3.52 -3.72
N GLY A 9 -3.39 3.13 -4.55
CA GLY A 9 -2.73 1.82 -4.51
C GLY A 9 -1.22 1.97 -4.56
N THR A 10 -0.49 1.24 -3.71
CA THR A 10 0.98 1.20 -3.80
C THR A 10 1.44 0.49 -5.06
N SER A 11 2.61 0.88 -5.54
CA SER A 11 3.25 0.35 -6.74
C SER A 11 4.69 -0.05 -6.40
N GLU A 12 4.97 -1.35 -6.51
CA GLU A 12 6.26 -1.92 -6.18
C GLU A 12 7.08 -2.10 -7.46
N ALA A 13 8.21 -1.42 -7.54
CA ALA A 13 9.06 -1.45 -8.73
C ALA A 13 9.66 -2.85 -8.96
N ILE A 14 9.62 -3.32 -10.21
CA ILE A 14 10.42 -4.44 -10.70
C ILE A 14 11.76 -3.91 -11.20
N ASP A 15 11.71 -2.83 -11.97
CA ASP A 15 12.85 -2.07 -12.48
C ASP A 15 12.45 -0.60 -12.68
N SER A 16 13.25 0.20 -13.37
CA SER A 16 12.98 1.64 -13.60
C SER A 16 11.76 1.92 -14.49
N VAL A 17 11.22 0.91 -15.18
CA VAL A 17 10.11 1.07 -16.14
C VAL A 17 8.88 0.22 -15.82
N ARG A 18 9.04 -0.85 -15.03
CA ARG A 18 7.95 -1.80 -14.71
C ARG A 18 7.70 -1.88 -13.22
N SER A 19 6.45 -2.06 -12.86
CA SER A 19 6.03 -2.26 -11.45
C SER A 19 4.84 -3.18 -11.34
N ILE A 20 4.65 -3.75 -10.15
CA ILE A 20 3.41 -4.39 -9.73
C ILE A 20 2.60 -3.36 -8.96
N THR A 21 1.36 -3.15 -9.36
CA THR A 21 0.51 -2.10 -8.81
C THR A 21 -0.86 -2.67 -8.46
N ASN A 22 -1.37 -2.32 -7.30
CA ASN A 22 -2.75 -2.60 -6.93
C ASN A 22 -3.69 -1.62 -7.64
N HIS A 23 -4.76 -2.15 -8.23
CA HIS A 23 -5.78 -1.34 -8.89
C HIS A 23 -6.62 -0.61 -7.85
N SER A 24 -6.33 0.67 -7.63
CA SER A 24 -7.14 1.57 -6.82
C SER A 24 -7.08 2.98 -7.38
N THR A 25 -8.24 3.52 -7.73
CA THR A 25 -8.35 4.89 -8.27
C THR A 25 -8.16 5.97 -7.21
N GLY A 26 -8.26 5.63 -5.91
CA GLY A 26 -8.27 6.61 -4.83
C GLY A 26 -9.60 7.33 -4.63
N SER A 27 -10.66 6.96 -5.37
CA SER A 27 -11.97 7.63 -5.32
C SER A 27 -12.56 7.68 -3.92
N LEU A 28 -12.54 6.57 -3.19
CA LEU A 28 -13.05 6.50 -1.82
C LEU A 28 -12.30 7.47 -0.90
N GLY A 29 -10.97 7.45 -0.93
CA GLY A 29 -10.15 8.35 -0.10
C GLY A 29 -10.35 9.82 -0.44
N LYS A 30 -10.54 10.16 -1.73
CA LYS A 30 -10.91 11.51 -2.15
C LYS A 30 -12.23 11.95 -1.53
N ILE A 31 -13.31 11.16 -1.67
CA ILE A 31 -14.64 11.47 -1.13
C ILE A 31 -14.61 11.63 0.40
N LEU A 32 -13.90 10.74 1.09
CA LEU A 32 -13.74 10.80 2.54
C LEU A 32 -13.02 12.09 2.97
N ALA A 33 -11.95 12.47 2.27
CA ALA A 33 -11.21 13.69 2.54
C ALA A 33 -12.07 14.94 2.30
N GLU A 34 -12.76 15.03 1.17
CA GLU A 34 -13.67 16.14 0.85
C GLU A 34 -14.80 16.27 1.88
N THR A 35 -15.38 15.12 2.30
CA THR A 35 -16.42 15.09 3.33
C THR A 35 -15.92 15.59 4.68
N ALA A 36 -14.71 15.19 5.08
CA ALA A 36 -14.09 15.64 6.33
C ALA A 36 -13.76 17.14 6.29
N LEU A 37 -13.21 17.62 5.18
CA LEU A 37 -12.91 19.04 4.96
C LEU A 37 -14.18 19.92 5.00
N ALA A 38 -15.25 19.47 4.36
CA ALA A 38 -16.55 20.17 4.39
C ALA A 38 -17.15 20.27 5.81
N LYS A 39 -16.78 19.36 6.72
CA LYS A 39 -17.14 19.40 8.14
C LYS A 39 -16.18 20.24 8.99
N GLY A 40 -15.20 20.90 8.40
CA GLY A 40 -14.23 21.74 9.08
C GLY A 40 -13.10 20.98 9.80
N TYR A 41 -12.89 19.69 9.50
CA TYR A 41 -11.78 18.95 10.07
C TYR A 41 -10.46 19.23 9.34
N GLN A 42 -9.35 19.03 10.03
CA GLN A 42 -8.04 19.02 9.43
C GLN A 42 -7.74 17.63 8.88
N VAL A 43 -7.30 17.53 7.64
CA VAL A 43 -7.06 16.28 6.94
C VAL A 43 -5.61 16.20 6.48
N THR A 44 -4.94 15.12 6.86
CA THR A 44 -3.70 14.67 6.21
C THR A 44 -4.05 13.50 5.30
N LEU A 45 -3.84 13.66 4.00
CA LEU A 45 -4.09 12.62 3.00
C LEU A 45 -2.76 12.07 2.49
N ILE A 46 -2.44 10.82 2.84
CA ILE A 46 -1.35 10.05 2.24
C ILE A 46 -1.92 9.35 1.01
N THR A 47 -1.36 9.61 -0.16
CA THR A 47 -1.89 9.06 -1.42
C THR A 47 -0.78 8.85 -2.45
N THR A 48 -1.12 8.22 -3.57
CA THR A 48 -0.16 7.98 -4.65
C THR A 48 -0.25 9.06 -5.74
N PRO A 49 0.81 9.27 -6.54
CA PRO A 49 0.80 10.27 -7.61
C PRO A 49 -0.36 10.11 -8.60
N THR A 50 -0.74 8.87 -8.90
CA THR A 50 -1.78 8.52 -9.89
C THR A 50 -3.20 8.52 -9.34
N ALA A 51 -3.36 8.49 -8.00
CA ALA A 51 -4.68 8.46 -7.37
C ALA A 51 -5.42 9.81 -7.53
N LEU A 52 -6.75 9.75 -7.54
CA LEU A 52 -7.61 10.91 -7.49
C LEU A 52 -7.41 11.67 -6.15
N LYS A 53 -7.38 12.98 -6.23
CA LYS A 53 -7.13 13.86 -5.09
C LYS A 53 -8.23 14.89 -4.95
N PRO A 54 -8.53 15.36 -3.71
CA PRO A 54 -9.36 16.55 -3.51
C PRO A 54 -8.71 17.79 -4.13
N ASP A 55 -9.52 18.80 -4.36
CA ASP A 55 -9.01 20.14 -4.69
C ASP A 55 -8.19 20.71 -3.51
N PRO A 56 -7.26 21.62 -3.78
CA PRO A 56 -6.49 22.31 -2.73
C PRO A 56 -7.41 22.95 -1.69
N HIS A 57 -7.12 22.76 -0.40
CA HIS A 57 -7.89 23.30 0.70
C HIS A 57 -6.99 23.72 1.86
N PRO A 58 -7.25 24.84 2.58
CA PRO A 58 -6.40 25.31 3.69
C PRO A 58 -6.20 24.29 4.82
N HIS A 59 -7.16 23.39 5.02
CA HIS A 59 -7.13 22.34 6.03
C HIS A 59 -6.68 20.97 5.48
N LEU A 60 -6.20 20.91 4.23
CA LEU A 60 -5.68 19.68 3.60
C LEU A 60 -4.16 19.73 3.53
N ARG A 61 -3.52 18.72 4.10
CA ARG A 61 -2.11 18.41 3.89
C ARG A 61 -2.00 17.13 3.06
N LEU A 62 -1.34 17.24 1.91
CA LEU A 62 -1.16 16.13 0.97
C LEU A 62 0.26 15.57 1.08
N LEU A 63 0.37 14.25 1.27
CA LEU A 63 1.64 13.51 1.31
C LEU A 63 1.61 12.44 0.21
N LEU A 64 2.62 12.44 -0.64
CA LEU A 64 2.72 11.47 -1.74
C LEU A 64 3.66 10.33 -1.36
N VAL A 65 3.21 9.11 -1.63
CA VAL A 65 3.98 7.87 -1.49
C VAL A 65 3.81 7.03 -2.74
N LYS A 66 4.80 6.21 -3.07
CA LYS A 66 4.75 5.33 -4.24
C LYS A 66 4.57 3.87 -3.85
N ASN A 67 5.33 3.41 -2.86
CA ASN A 67 5.46 2.01 -2.49
C ASN A 67 5.18 1.80 -0.99
N VAL A 68 5.26 0.55 -0.55
CA VAL A 68 5.00 0.15 0.85
C VAL A 68 6.02 0.74 1.82
N GLU A 69 7.28 0.85 1.43
CA GLU A 69 8.34 1.40 2.29
C GLU A 69 8.13 2.89 2.59
N GLU A 70 7.83 3.67 1.55
CA GLU A 70 7.48 5.09 1.71
C GLU A 70 6.21 5.26 2.54
N LEU A 71 5.18 4.43 2.30
CA LEU A 71 3.95 4.44 3.09
C LEU A 71 4.23 4.12 4.56
N LEU A 72 5.02 3.09 4.85
CA LEU A 72 5.40 2.69 6.21
C LEU A 72 6.08 3.85 6.95
N THR A 73 7.01 4.52 6.30
CA THR A 73 7.75 5.67 6.84
C THR A 73 6.82 6.83 7.16
N GLN A 74 5.93 7.19 6.22
CA GLN A 74 4.96 8.26 6.44
C GLN A 74 3.96 7.91 7.54
N MET A 75 3.41 6.70 7.53
CA MET A 75 2.46 6.25 8.56
C MET A 75 3.06 6.27 9.95
N LYS A 76 4.30 5.80 10.12
CA LYS A 76 5.02 5.82 11.40
C LYS A 76 5.17 7.25 11.95
N THR A 77 5.35 8.23 11.07
CA THR A 77 5.48 9.65 11.44
C THR A 77 4.13 10.28 11.77
N GLU A 78 3.10 9.98 10.97
CA GLU A 78 1.82 10.68 11.03
C GLU A 78 0.84 10.10 12.05
N VAL A 79 0.79 8.77 12.21
CA VAL A 79 -0.17 8.10 13.11
C VAL A 79 -0.13 8.64 14.53
N PRO A 80 1.05 8.91 15.16
CA PRO A 80 1.09 9.47 16.51
C PRO A 80 0.47 10.85 16.65
N GLN A 81 0.32 11.60 15.57
CA GLN A 81 -0.15 13.00 15.55
C GLN A 81 -1.66 13.12 15.27
N HIS A 82 -2.37 12.02 15.01
CA HIS A 82 -3.75 12.03 14.57
C HIS A 82 -4.67 11.28 15.54
N GLN A 83 -5.93 11.69 15.61
CA GLN A 83 -6.96 11.05 16.44
C GLN A 83 -7.69 9.93 15.70
N VAL A 84 -7.79 10.04 14.38
CA VAL A 84 -8.51 9.09 13.52
C VAL A 84 -7.63 8.74 12.33
N LEU A 85 -7.55 7.46 11.99
CA LEU A 85 -7.01 6.96 10.73
C LEU A 85 -8.10 6.25 9.95
N ILE A 86 -8.32 6.69 8.71
CA ILE A 86 -9.15 5.97 7.73
C ILE A 86 -8.19 5.38 6.69
N HIS A 87 -7.95 4.07 6.79
CA HIS A 87 -6.99 3.36 5.94
C HIS A 87 -7.68 2.75 4.73
N ALA A 88 -7.81 3.55 3.64
CA ALA A 88 -8.49 3.16 2.40
C ALA A 88 -7.53 2.89 1.22
N MET A 89 -6.24 2.81 1.47
CA MET A 89 -5.23 2.49 0.46
C MET A 89 -5.16 0.98 0.19
N ALA A 90 -5.05 0.59 -1.06
CA ALA A 90 -4.72 -0.78 -1.47
C ALA A 90 -3.19 -0.98 -1.37
N VAL A 91 -2.76 -1.65 -0.31
CA VAL A 91 -1.33 -1.85 0.00
C VAL A 91 -0.86 -3.18 -0.55
N SER A 92 0.28 -3.21 -1.24
CA SER A 92 0.88 -4.42 -1.79
C SER A 92 1.33 -5.37 -0.69
N ASP A 93 0.90 -6.64 -0.75
CA ASP A 93 1.33 -7.69 0.18
C ASP A 93 2.77 -8.15 -0.07
N TYR A 94 3.28 -7.92 -1.29
CA TYR A 94 4.61 -8.36 -1.73
C TYR A 94 5.34 -7.27 -2.50
N THR A 95 6.68 -7.26 -2.37
CA THR A 95 7.59 -6.41 -3.16
C THR A 95 8.52 -7.28 -3.99
N PRO A 96 8.74 -6.96 -5.29
CA PRO A 96 9.79 -7.59 -6.11
C PRO A 96 11.17 -7.44 -5.49
N VAL A 97 11.94 -8.52 -5.47
CA VAL A 97 13.33 -8.49 -5.00
C VAL A 97 14.31 -8.85 -6.12
N TYR A 98 13.96 -9.81 -6.98
CA TYR A 98 14.81 -10.24 -8.08
C TYR A 98 13.96 -10.79 -9.22
N MET A 99 14.36 -10.53 -10.46
CA MET A 99 13.75 -11.11 -11.67
C MET A 99 14.83 -11.65 -12.59
N THR A 100 14.62 -12.87 -13.11
CA THR A 100 15.54 -13.52 -14.03
C THR A 100 14.82 -14.48 -14.97
N GLY A 101 15.51 -14.96 -16.01
CA GLY A 101 14.98 -15.98 -16.94
C GLY A 101 14.77 -17.33 -16.27
N LEU A 102 13.80 -18.11 -16.76
CA LEU A 102 13.49 -19.45 -16.26
C LEU A 102 14.68 -20.39 -16.33
N GLU A 103 15.49 -20.33 -17.41
CA GLU A 103 16.65 -21.18 -17.56
C GLU A 103 17.71 -21.03 -16.45
N GLU A 104 17.88 -19.82 -15.91
CA GLU A 104 18.79 -19.60 -14.79
C GLU A 104 18.26 -20.26 -13.51
N VAL A 105 16.95 -20.21 -13.30
CA VAL A 105 16.30 -20.83 -12.16
C VAL A 105 16.38 -22.35 -12.23
N GLU A 106 16.20 -22.95 -13.42
CA GLU A 106 16.30 -24.39 -13.63
C GLU A 106 17.71 -24.95 -13.38
N LYS A 107 18.75 -24.14 -13.64
CA LYS A 107 20.15 -24.52 -13.41
C LYS A 107 20.59 -24.33 -11.96
N ALA A 108 19.80 -23.66 -11.14
CA ALA A 108 20.16 -23.36 -9.76
C ALA A 108 19.99 -24.59 -8.85
N GLN A 109 21.00 -24.84 -8.02
CA GLN A 109 20.93 -25.89 -6.99
C GLN A 109 20.14 -25.46 -5.76
N ASP A 110 20.12 -24.14 -5.47
CA ASP A 110 19.43 -23.56 -4.33
C ASP A 110 18.74 -22.27 -4.74
N LEU A 111 17.41 -22.26 -4.66
CA LEU A 111 16.57 -21.10 -4.99
C LEU A 111 16.72 -19.94 -3.99
N HIS A 112 17.16 -20.21 -2.76
CA HIS A 112 17.41 -19.18 -1.77
C HIS A 112 18.50 -18.19 -2.20
N THR A 113 19.40 -18.59 -3.10
CA THR A 113 20.42 -17.67 -3.63
C THR A 113 19.82 -16.47 -4.36
N PHE A 114 18.63 -16.61 -4.95
CA PHE A 114 17.97 -15.53 -5.70
C PHE A 114 17.36 -14.46 -4.81
N ILE A 115 16.90 -14.81 -3.59
CA ILE A 115 16.27 -13.83 -2.69
C ILE A 115 17.26 -12.83 -2.07
N HIS A 116 18.56 -13.08 -2.23
CA HIS A 116 19.65 -12.21 -1.78
C HIS A 116 20.32 -11.44 -2.91
N ARG A 117 19.81 -11.60 -4.14
CA ARG A 117 20.30 -10.87 -5.31
C ARG A 117 19.48 -9.60 -5.53
N GLU A 118 20.08 -8.67 -6.23
CA GLU A 118 19.45 -7.45 -6.71
C GLU A 118 19.71 -7.29 -8.20
N ASN A 119 18.71 -6.85 -8.96
CA ASN A 119 18.92 -6.51 -10.35
C ASN A 119 19.68 -5.18 -10.42
N GLN A 120 20.85 -5.20 -11.05
CA GLN A 120 21.71 -4.02 -11.22
C GLN A 120 21.31 -3.17 -12.43
N GLU A 121 20.53 -3.73 -13.34
CA GLU A 121 20.12 -3.08 -14.59
C GLU A 121 18.94 -2.16 -14.34
N ALA A 122 19.00 -0.94 -14.89
CA ALA A 122 17.87 0.00 -14.85
C ALA A 122 16.63 -0.56 -15.56
N LYS A 123 16.83 -1.44 -16.56
CA LYS A 123 15.78 -2.20 -17.24
C LYS A 123 16.24 -3.62 -17.45
N ILE A 124 15.55 -4.58 -16.81
CA ILE A 124 15.84 -5.99 -16.94
C ILE A 124 15.52 -6.45 -18.36
N SER A 125 16.43 -7.26 -18.94
CA SER A 125 16.30 -7.76 -20.32
C SER A 125 15.00 -8.55 -20.51
N SER A 126 14.37 -8.39 -21.68
CA SER A 126 13.16 -9.13 -22.11
C SER A 126 13.47 -10.16 -23.20
N LYS A 127 14.73 -10.67 -23.26
CA LYS A 127 15.13 -11.65 -24.28
C LYS A 127 14.65 -13.06 -23.99
N GLU A 128 14.51 -13.39 -22.71
CA GLU A 128 14.04 -14.71 -22.27
C GLU A 128 12.56 -14.90 -22.58
N GLU A 129 12.17 -16.07 -23.02
CA GLU A 129 10.76 -16.42 -23.30
C GLU A 129 9.92 -16.44 -22.02
N TYR A 130 10.50 -16.93 -20.92
CA TYR A 130 9.86 -16.97 -19.60
C TYR A 130 10.72 -16.25 -18.56
N GLN A 131 10.06 -15.49 -17.69
CA GLN A 131 10.69 -14.76 -16.59
C GLN A 131 10.14 -15.25 -15.25
N VAL A 132 10.98 -15.36 -14.26
CA VAL A 132 10.63 -15.66 -12.87
C VAL A 132 10.87 -14.43 -12.01
N LEU A 133 9.87 -14.05 -11.24
CA LEU A 133 9.94 -12.92 -10.32
C LEU A 133 9.86 -13.41 -8.89
N PHE A 134 10.89 -13.13 -8.11
CA PHE A 134 10.94 -13.41 -6.69
C PHE A 134 10.36 -12.25 -5.91
N LEU A 135 9.41 -12.56 -5.04
CA LEU A 135 8.67 -11.58 -4.25
C LEU A 135 8.94 -11.81 -2.75
N LYS A 136 9.17 -10.72 -2.03
CA LYS A 136 9.28 -10.71 -0.58
C LYS A 136 7.99 -10.17 0.03
N LYS A 137 7.49 -10.82 1.08
CA LYS A 137 6.31 -10.38 1.82
C LYS A 137 6.58 -9.07 2.54
N ASN A 138 5.65 -8.12 2.40
CA ASN A 138 5.67 -6.84 3.09
C ASN A 138 5.11 -6.96 4.52
N PRO A 139 5.53 -6.08 5.44
CA PRO A 139 4.89 -5.95 6.74
C PRO A 139 3.44 -5.48 6.59
N LYS A 140 2.55 -5.99 7.42
CA LYS A 140 1.15 -5.56 7.43
C LYS A 140 1.02 -4.24 8.19
N ILE A 141 1.09 -3.12 7.48
CA ILE A 141 1.16 -1.77 8.07
C ILE A 141 -0.01 -1.50 9.02
N ILE A 142 -1.22 -1.91 8.67
CA ILE A 142 -2.41 -1.68 9.50
C ILE A 142 -2.26 -2.30 10.91
N SER A 143 -1.56 -3.42 11.05
CA SER A 143 -1.31 -4.07 12.32
C SER A 143 -0.36 -3.30 13.25
N LEU A 144 0.49 -2.43 12.69
CA LEU A 144 1.44 -1.60 13.43
C LEU A 144 0.83 -0.30 13.97
N VAL A 145 -0.34 0.08 13.48
CA VAL A 145 -0.99 1.37 13.80
C VAL A 145 -1.22 1.53 15.29
N LYS A 146 -1.72 0.48 15.95
CA LYS A 146 -2.00 0.50 17.39
C LYS A 146 -0.74 0.46 18.26
N GLU A 147 0.38 -0.02 17.74
CA GLU A 147 1.69 0.07 18.41
C GLU A 147 2.20 1.52 18.41
N TRP A 148 1.98 2.26 17.32
CA TRP A 148 2.41 3.66 17.19
C TRP A 148 1.49 4.64 17.93
N ASN A 149 0.18 4.34 17.97
CA ASN A 149 -0.80 5.14 18.71
C ASN A 149 -1.96 4.26 19.19
N PRO A 150 -1.91 3.76 20.44
CA PRO A 150 -2.98 2.91 20.98
C PRO A 150 -4.35 3.60 21.05
N ALA A 151 -4.37 4.93 21.15
CA ALA A 151 -5.61 5.71 21.30
C ALA A 151 -6.27 6.06 19.97
N ILE A 152 -5.58 5.89 18.82
CA ILE A 152 -6.14 6.28 17.52
C ILE A 152 -7.39 5.46 17.18
N GLN A 153 -8.42 6.12 16.69
CA GLN A 153 -9.56 5.43 16.10
C GLN A 153 -9.18 4.96 14.69
N LEU A 154 -9.07 3.63 14.52
CA LEU A 154 -8.69 3.01 13.25
C LEU A 154 -9.93 2.53 12.51
N ILE A 155 -10.10 2.97 11.28
CA ILE A 155 -11.13 2.51 10.34
C ILE A 155 -10.41 1.90 9.14
N GLY A 156 -10.56 0.59 8.97
CA GLY A 156 -10.03 -0.17 7.83
C GLY A 156 -11.14 -0.66 6.91
N PHE A 157 -10.76 -1.09 5.72
CA PHE A 157 -11.67 -1.69 4.75
C PHE A 157 -11.17 -3.09 4.40
N LYS A 158 -12.12 -4.03 4.28
CA LYS A 158 -11.84 -5.39 3.84
C LYS A 158 -12.50 -5.61 2.48
N LEU A 159 -11.70 -5.95 1.50
CA LEU A 159 -12.17 -6.40 0.19
C LEU A 159 -12.06 -7.92 0.14
N LEU A 160 -13.18 -8.59 -0.10
CA LEU A 160 -13.24 -9.99 -0.48
C LEU A 160 -13.97 -10.09 -1.82
N VAL A 161 -13.62 -11.08 -2.63
CA VAL A 161 -14.20 -11.31 -3.95
C VAL A 161 -14.93 -12.64 -3.92
N ASP A 162 -16.11 -12.70 -4.54
CA ASP A 162 -16.94 -13.93 -4.69
C ASP A 162 -17.31 -14.60 -3.35
N VAL A 163 -17.58 -13.79 -2.30
CA VAL A 163 -18.03 -14.27 -0.98
C VAL A 163 -19.42 -13.77 -0.64
N SER A 164 -20.14 -14.48 0.23
CA SER A 164 -21.44 -14.04 0.74
C SER A 164 -21.31 -12.83 1.68
N SER A 165 -22.42 -12.10 1.88
CA SER A 165 -22.47 -11.00 2.85
C SER A 165 -22.20 -11.47 4.27
N GLU A 166 -22.65 -12.67 4.64
CA GLU A 166 -22.45 -13.29 5.95
C GLU A 166 -20.97 -13.57 6.20
N GLU A 167 -20.27 -14.15 5.21
CA GLU A 167 -18.85 -14.43 5.27
C GLU A 167 -18.03 -13.13 5.38
N LEU A 168 -18.38 -12.10 4.59
CA LEU A 168 -17.73 -10.78 4.67
C LEU A 168 -17.87 -10.18 6.07
N ILE A 169 -19.06 -10.24 6.66
CA ILE A 169 -19.33 -9.72 8.02
C ILE A 169 -18.53 -10.52 9.06
N GLN A 170 -18.48 -11.83 8.93
CA GLN A 170 -17.71 -12.68 9.85
C GLN A 170 -16.23 -12.33 9.82
N VAL A 171 -15.62 -12.27 8.63
CA VAL A 171 -14.21 -11.91 8.47
C VAL A 171 -13.92 -10.48 8.96
N ALA A 172 -14.86 -9.55 8.74
CA ALA A 172 -14.73 -8.19 9.28
C ALA A 172 -14.73 -8.19 10.82
N ARG A 173 -15.62 -8.96 11.47
CA ARG A 173 -15.67 -9.08 12.93
C ARG A 173 -14.40 -9.71 13.51
N GLU A 174 -13.86 -10.75 12.88
CA GLU A 174 -12.59 -11.38 13.29
C GLU A 174 -11.39 -10.44 13.15
N SER A 175 -11.50 -9.41 12.30
CA SER A 175 -10.47 -8.39 12.08
C SER A 175 -10.57 -7.19 13.05
N LEU A 176 -11.63 -7.12 13.89
CA LEU A 176 -11.77 -6.10 14.92
C LEU A 176 -10.84 -6.45 16.10
N VAL A 177 -9.88 -5.56 16.36
CA VAL A 177 -8.91 -5.67 17.47
C VAL A 177 -9.19 -4.58 18.50
#